data_904f038e20f99d6e268aba403b962316
#
_entry.id   904f038e20f99d6e268aba403b962316
#
_cell.length_a   1.000
_cell.length_b   1.000
_cell.length_c   1.000
_cell.angle_alpha   90.00
_cell.angle_beta   90.00
_cell.angle_gamma   90.00
#
_symmetry.space_group_name_H-M   'P 1'
#
loop_
_entity.id
_entity.type
_entity.pdbx_description
1 polymer ?
#
loop_
_entity_poly.entity_id
_entity_poly.type
_entity_poly.pdbx_seq_one_letter_code
_entity_poly.pdbx_strand_id
1 'polypeptide(L)'
;MPNHCNNTLTIKSDNTGFLQSLLNELKEADGGMPKFLEKLAPFTADINYEWDYNWCVQHWGTKWDIFDVNYASLDGDTLEVVFTTAWSPPIEALVTGMLNHGYTFNLYYEEGGCCFIGHTEGDGESHYDQTWETYTDNAPSTYIPDDVLDAFPWVESDWHDWQREQAEEEQELQDA
;
A
#
# COMPACT_ATOMS: atom_id res chain seq x y z
N MET A 1 -9.15 6.39 -14.84
CA MET A 1 -7.87 5.90 -14.27
C MET A 1 -8.20 5.34 -12.90
N PRO A 2 -7.50 4.32 -12.39
CA PRO A 2 -7.71 3.88 -11.01
C PRO A 2 -7.20 4.97 -10.05
N ASN A 3 -7.81 5.05 -8.86
CA ASN A 3 -7.22 5.80 -7.77
C ASN A 3 -5.89 5.17 -7.37
N HIS A 4 -5.00 5.96 -6.85
CA HIS A 4 -3.66 5.55 -6.42
C HIS A 4 -3.67 5.32 -4.91
N CYS A 5 -3.27 4.11 -4.51
CA CYS A 5 -2.99 3.78 -3.13
C CYS A 5 -1.48 3.89 -2.88
N ASN A 6 -1.07 4.79 -2.01
CA ASN A 6 0.31 4.98 -1.59
C ASN A 6 0.69 3.93 -0.55
N ASN A 7 1.88 3.35 -0.67
CA ASN A 7 2.31 2.26 0.19
C ASN A 7 3.75 2.50 0.68
N THR A 8 3.96 2.31 1.98
CA THR A 8 5.29 2.26 2.61
C THR A 8 5.45 0.89 3.26
N LEU A 9 6.36 0.08 2.72
CA LEU A 9 6.55 -1.32 3.06
C LEU A 9 7.93 -1.56 3.65
N THR A 10 7.99 -2.30 4.76
CA THR A 10 9.21 -2.88 5.32
C THR A 10 9.08 -4.40 5.37
N ILE A 11 10.01 -5.13 4.76
CA ILE A 11 10.11 -6.60 4.85
C ILE A 11 11.39 -6.98 5.59
N LYS A 12 11.29 -7.90 6.56
CA LYS A 12 12.45 -8.48 7.24
C LYS A 12 12.53 -9.98 7.03
N SER A 13 13.71 -10.47 6.66
CA SER A 13 13.96 -11.89 6.43
C SER A 13 15.44 -12.26 6.64
N ASP A 14 15.69 -13.40 7.25
CA ASP A 14 17.02 -14.00 7.29
C ASP A 14 17.51 -14.46 5.89
N ASN A 15 16.58 -14.64 4.95
CA ASN A 15 16.89 -14.92 3.55
C ASN A 15 17.23 -13.63 2.78
N THR A 16 18.41 -13.07 3.04
CA THR A 16 18.88 -11.85 2.39
C THR A 16 19.03 -11.99 0.87
N GLY A 17 19.24 -13.21 0.36
CA GLY A 17 19.27 -13.49 -1.06
C GLY A 17 17.90 -13.27 -1.73
N PHE A 18 16.81 -13.63 -1.04
CA PHE A 18 15.46 -13.35 -1.49
C PHE A 18 15.19 -11.83 -1.51
N LEU A 19 15.54 -11.11 -0.42
CA LEU A 19 15.38 -9.65 -0.38
C LEU A 19 16.18 -8.95 -1.48
N GLN A 20 17.41 -9.42 -1.75
CA GLN A 20 18.22 -8.90 -2.86
C GLN A 20 17.56 -9.14 -4.22
N SER A 21 16.88 -10.29 -4.39
CA SER A 21 16.16 -10.59 -5.64
C SER A 21 14.96 -9.66 -5.85
N LEU A 22 14.25 -9.29 -4.78
CA LEU A 22 13.18 -8.30 -4.82
C LEU A 22 13.72 -6.91 -5.18
N LEU A 23 14.80 -6.48 -4.51
CA LEU A 23 15.43 -5.19 -4.80
C LEU A 23 15.93 -5.09 -6.25
N ASN A 24 16.50 -6.17 -6.80
CA ASN A 24 16.95 -6.20 -8.18
C ASN A 24 15.78 -6.02 -9.15
N GLU A 25 14.65 -6.69 -8.91
CA GLU A 25 13.44 -6.53 -9.72
C GLU A 25 12.98 -5.07 -9.78
N LEU A 26 12.97 -4.38 -8.62
CA LEU A 26 12.61 -2.97 -8.53
C LEU A 26 13.56 -2.06 -9.31
N LYS A 27 14.86 -2.38 -9.33
CA LYS A 27 15.89 -1.61 -10.03
C LYS A 27 15.93 -1.87 -11.54
N GLU A 28 15.60 -3.09 -11.97
CA GLU A 28 15.65 -3.50 -13.37
C GLU A 28 14.42 -3.08 -14.18
N ALA A 29 13.34 -2.65 -13.50
CA ALA A 29 12.09 -2.27 -14.16
C ALA A 29 12.21 -1.04 -15.08
N ASP A 30 13.28 -0.22 -14.97
CA ASP A 30 13.64 0.92 -15.83
C ASP A 30 12.43 1.76 -16.32
N GLY A 31 11.56 2.14 -15.37
CA GLY A 31 10.33 2.91 -15.63
C GLY A 31 9.13 2.08 -16.12
N GLY A 32 9.28 0.75 -16.22
CA GLY A 32 8.17 -0.20 -16.39
C GLY A 32 7.56 -0.62 -15.05
N MET A 33 6.55 -1.48 -15.10
CA MET A 33 6.01 -2.13 -13.90
C MET A 33 6.94 -3.28 -13.51
N PRO A 34 7.51 -3.28 -12.27
CA PRO A 34 8.28 -4.42 -11.79
C PRO A 34 7.36 -5.63 -11.56
N LYS A 35 7.93 -6.82 -11.58
CA LYS A 35 7.23 -8.06 -11.22
C LYS A 35 7.42 -8.38 -9.72
N PHE A 36 7.12 -7.40 -8.89
CA PHE A 36 7.34 -7.49 -7.44
C PHE A 36 6.32 -8.40 -6.76
N LEU A 37 5.02 -8.16 -7.02
CA LEU A 37 3.93 -8.98 -6.47
C LEU A 37 3.96 -10.38 -7.11
N GLU A 38 4.32 -10.48 -8.38
CA GLU A 38 4.49 -11.78 -9.06
C GLU A 38 5.57 -12.64 -8.39
N LYS A 39 6.64 -12.03 -7.84
CA LYS A 39 7.66 -12.77 -7.05
C LYS A 39 7.16 -13.22 -5.68
N LEU A 40 6.27 -12.48 -5.05
CA LEU A 40 5.68 -12.81 -3.75
C LEU A 40 4.58 -13.87 -3.88
N ALA A 41 3.68 -13.67 -4.83
CA ALA A 41 2.52 -14.50 -5.12
C ALA A 41 2.44 -14.71 -6.64
N PRO A 42 3.10 -15.76 -7.19
CA PRO A 42 3.19 -15.99 -8.62
C PRO A 42 1.82 -16.11 -9.29
N PHE A 43 1.68 -15.45 -10.45
CA PHE A 43 0.47 -15.51 -11.26
C PHE A 43 0.24 -16.94 -11.77
N THR A 44 -0.88 -17.54 -11.39
CA THR A 44 -1.24 -18.94 -11.71
C THR A 44 -2.56 -19.08 -12.47
N ALA A 45 -3.15 -17.97 -12.93
CA ALA A 45 -4.35 -18.02 -13.77
C ALA A 45 -4.07 -18.75 -15.09
N ASP A 46 -5.12 -19.28 -15.70
CA ASP A 46 -5.00 -20.12 -16.91
C ASP A 46 -4.18 -19.38 -17.99
N ILE A 47 -3.12 -20.04 -18.44
CA ILE A 47 -1.94 -19.57 -19.17
C ILE A 47 -2.18 -18.89 -20.52
N ASN A 48 -3.41 -18.56 -20.89
CA ASN A 48 -3.72 -17.88 -22.14
C ASN A 48 -3.73 -16.34 -22.02
N TYR A 49 -3.60 -15.79 -20.80
CA TYR A 49 -3.61 -14.34 -20.54
C TYR A 49 -2.39 -13.96 -19.68
N GLU A 50 -1.66 -12.94 -20.11
CA GLU A 50 -0.56 -12.36 -19.35
C GLU A 50 -1.05 -11.60 -18.12
N TRP A 51 -2.36 -11.33 -18.01
CA TRP A 51 -3.00 -10.60 -16.92
C TRP A 51 -4.49 -10.94 -16.83
N ASP A 52 -5.01 -11.13 -15.61
CA ASP A 52 -6.42 -11.32 -15.29
C ASP A 52 -6.81 -10.44 -14.09
N TYR A 53 -7.76 -9.55 -14.32
CA TYR A 53 -8.25 -8.59 -13.31
C TYR A 53 -8.77 -9.26 -12.03
N ASN A 54 -9.66 -10.25 -12.19
CA ASN A 54 -10.27 -10.89 -11.02
C ASN A 54 -9.25 -11.68 -10.22
N TRP A 55 -8.32 -12.32 -10.92
CA TRP A 55 -7.24 -13.05 -10.28
C TRP A 55 -6.32 -12.10 -9.49
N CYS A 56 -5.88 -10.99 -10.07
CA CYS A 56 -5.03 -10.00 -9.39
C CYS A 56 -5.70 -9.44 -8.13
N VAL A 57 -6.97 -9.02 -8.23
CA VAL A 57 -7.70 -8.50 -7.06
C VAL A 57 -7.86 -9.56 -5.96
N GLN A 58 -8.12 -10.81 -6.33
CA GLN A 58 -8.30 -11.90 -5.37
C GLN A 58 -7.00 -12.36 -4.70
N HIS A 59 -5.86 -12.35 -5.43
CA HIS A 59 -4.61 -12.95 -4.97
C HIS A 59 -3.52 -11.94 -4.63
N TRP A 60 -3.61 -10.73 -5.15
CA TRP A 60 -2.68 -9.63 -4.83
C TRP A 60 -3.33 -8.54 -3.96
N GLY A 61 -4.67 -8.44 -3.96
CA GLY A 61 -5.42 -7.35 -3.30
C GLY A 61 -5.49 -6.09 -4.14
N THR A 62 -4.84 -6.03 -5.30
CA THR A 62 -4.78 -4.87 -6.20
C THR A 62 -4.94 -5.29 -7.65
N LYS A 63 -5.21 -4.32 -8.54
CA LYS A 63 -5.56 -4.58 -9.95
C LYS A 63 -4.39 -5.14 -10.79
N TRP A 64 -3.17 -4.68 -10.54
CA TRP A 64 -1.92 -5.07 -11.22
C TRP A 64 -0.73 -4.95 -10.28
N ASP A 65 0.48 -5.28 -10.72
CA ASP A 65 1.70 -5.17 -9.93
C ASP A 65 1.99 -3.70 -9.53
N ILE A 66 2.92 -3.49 -8.62
CA ILE A 66 3.26 -2.17 -8.12
C ILE A 66 3.81 -1.26 -9.23
N PHE A 67 3.68 0.04 -9.05
CA PHE A 67 4.22 1.06 -9.96
C PHE A 67 4.66 2.30 -9.16
N ASP A 68 5.27 3.28 -9.83
CA ASP A 68 5.78 4.51 -9.21
C ASP A 68 6.60 4.22 -7.94
N VAL A 69 7.64 3.37 -8.09
CA VAL A 69 8.56 3.05 -7.00
C VAL A 69 9.44 4.28 -6.74
N ASN A 70 9.13 4.99 -5.65
CA ASN A 70 9.80 6.23 -5.28
C ASN A 70 11.06 6.00 -4.44
N TYR A 71 11.11 4.87 -3.72
CA TYR A 71 12.23 4.51 -2.86
C TYR A 71 12.32 2.98 -2.74
N ALA A 72 13.56 2.47 -2.78
CA ALA A 72 13.84 1.07 -2.47
C ALA A 72 15.27 0.95 -1.92
N SER A 73 15.42 0.36 -0.73
CA SER A 73 16.70 0.15 -0.05
C SER A 73 16.72 -1.20 0.68
N LEU A 74 17.87 -1.85 0.65
CA LEU A 74 18.13 -3.05 1.44
C LEU A 74 19.31 -2.77 2.38
N ASP A 75 19.06 -2.87 3.69
CA ASP A 75 20.07 -2.80 4.73
C ASP A 75 20.04 -4.07 5.58
N GLY A 76 21.08 -4.89 5.42
CA GLY A 76 21.18 -6.18 6.10
C GLY A 76 20.01 -7.11 5.76
N ASP A 77 19.16 -7.37 6.74
CA ASP A 77 17.99 -8.25 6.68
C ASP A 77 16.68 -7.52 6.40
N THR A 78 16.74 -6.22 6.11
CA THR A 78 15.58 -5.33 6.02
C THR A 78 15.50 -4.66 4.64
N LEU A 79 14.42 -4.91 3.90
CA LEU A 79 14.07 -4.24 2.64
C LEU A 79 12.98 -3.20 2.91
N GLU A 80 13.22 -1.95 2.52
CA GLU A 80 12.25 -0.86 2.56
C GLU A 80 11.88 -0.45 1.14
N VAL A 81 10.58 -0.27 0.88
CA VAL A 81 10.05 0.11 -0.44
C VAL A 81 8.90 1.10 -0.29
N VAL A 82 8.93 2.20 -1.04
CA VAL A 82 7.82 3.15 -1.19
C VAL A 82 7.32 3.09 -2.62
N PHE A 83 6.05 2.75 -2.80
CA PHE A 83 5.46 2.49 -4.12
C PHE A 83 3.96 2.78 -4.14
N THR A 84 3.38 2.72 -5.34
CA THR A 84 1.94 2.89 -5.57
C THR A 84 1.30 1.61 -6.06
N THR A 85 0.04 1.38 -5.69
CA THR A 85 -0.83 0.33 -6.20
C THR A 85 -2.16 0.91 -6.69
N ALA A 86 -2.92 0.11 -7.44
CA ALA A 86 -4.21 0.52 -7.99
C ALA A 86 -5.35 0.19 -7.01
N TRP A 87 -6.01 1.23 -6.46
CA TRP A 87 -7.19 1.23 -5.59
C TRP A 87 -6.97 0.77 -4.14
N SER A 88 -6.14 -0.23 -3.90
CA SER A 88 -6.00 -0.88 -2.60
C SER A 88 -4.58 -1.38 -2.37
N PRO A 89 -4.16 -1.56 -1.10
CA PRO A 89 -2.86 -2.12 -0.76
C PRO A 89 -2.76 -3.59 -1.17
N PRO A 90 -1.54 -4.12 -1.45
CA PRO A 90 -1.33 -5.47 -1.94
C PRO A 90 -1.22 -6.50 -0.79
N ILE A 91 -2.14 -6.47 0.18
CA ILE A 91 -2.08 -7.28 1.40
C ILE A 91 -2.06 -8.77 1.08
N GLU A 92 -2.91 -9.24 0.16
CA GLU A 92 -3.02 -10.66 -0.19
C GLU A 92 -1.71 -11.22 -0.76
N ALA A 93 -1.02 -10.44 -1.60
CA ALA A 93 0.29 -10.83 -2.13
C ALA A 93 1.35 -10.88 -1.03
N LEU A 94 1.37 -9.91 -0.11
CA LEU A 94 2.32 -9.85 0.99
C LEU A 94 2.12 -11.01 1.96
N VAL A 95 0.88 -11.34 2.32
CA VAL A 95 0.56 -12.49 3.18
C VAL A 95 0.94 -13.80 2.51
N THR A 96 0.61 -13.97 1.21
CA THR A 96 1.00 -15.15 0.45
C THR A 96 2.52 -15.30 0.38
N GLY A 97 3.23 -14.23 0.08
CA GLY A 97 4.69 -14.19 0.04
C GLY A 97 5.31 -14.47 1.41
N MET A 98 4.76 -13.93 2.49
CA MET A 98 5.18 -14.18 3.88
C MET A 98 5.13 -15.68 4.21
N LEU A 99 4.01 -16.33 3.92
CA LEU A 99 3.84 -17.77 4.17
C LEU A 99 4.76 -18.64 3.30
N ASN A 100 5.07 -18.21 2.08
CA ASN A 100 5.90 -18.96 1.15
C ASN A 100 7.41 -18.78 1.39
N HIS A 101 7.85 -17.60 1.85
CA HIS A 101 9.27 -17.23 1.93
C HIS A 101 9.76 -16.99 3.36
N GLY A 102 8.88 -17.02 4.38
CA GLY A 102 9.26 -16.94 5.79
C GLY A 102 9.82 -15.57 6.18
N TYR A 103 9.15 -14.48 5.81
CA TYR A 103 9.50 -13.13 6.23
C TYR A 103 8.42 -12.52 7.14
N THR A 104 8.75 -11.43 7.81
CA THR A 104 7.80 -10.54 8.48
C THR A 104 7.67 -9.24 7.69
N PHE A 105 6.56 -8.52 7.82
CA PHE A 105 6.40 -7.25 7.14
C PHE A 105 5.56 -6.26 7.93
N ASN A 106 5.81 -4.96 7.65
CA ASN A 106 4.97 -3.83 8.01
C ASN A 106 4.61 -3.08 6.74
N LEU A 107 3.32 -2.83 6.54
CA LEU A 107 2.78 -2.05 5.43
C LEU A 107 1.92 -0.93 5.98
N TYR A 108 2.28 0.32 5.71
CA TYR A 108 1.41 1.48 5.83
C TYR A 108 0.86 1.83 4.46
N TYR A 109 -0.42 2.19 4.37
CA TYR A 109 -1.07 2.53 3.10
C TYR A 109 -2.09 3.65 3.27
N GLU A 110 -2.27 4.45 2.19
CA GLU A 110 -3.23 5.55 2.13
C GLU A 110 -3.82 5.64 0.71
N GLU A 111 -5.12 5.87 0.61
CA GLU A 111 -5.83 6.11 -0.65
C GLU A 111 -6.77 7.30 -0.47
N GLY A 112 -6.37 8.47 -1.01
CA GLY A 112 -7.09 9.73 -0.82
C GLY A 112 -8.43 9.81 -1.55
N GLY A 113 -8.61 9.07 -2.65
CA GLY A 113 -9.86 9.11 -3.42
C GLY A 113 -11.02 8.32 -2.80
N CYS A 114 -10.73 7.24 -2.06
CA CYS A 114 -11.69 6.48 -1.25
C CYS A 114 -11.58 6.81 0.25
N CYS A 115 -10.72 7.78 0.61
CA CYS A 115 -10.65 8.38 1.92
C CYS A 115 -10.29 7.39 3.05
N PHE A 116 -9.30 6.52 2.82
CA PHE A 116 -8.83 5.60 3.83
C PHE A 116 -7.31 5.60 4.01
N ILE A 117 -6.88 5.28 5.22
CA ILE A 117 -5.50 5.05 5.63
C ILE A 117 -5.45 3.79 6.47
N GLY A 118 -4.34 3.06 6.46
CA GLY A 118 -4.26 1.84 7.24
C GLY A 118 -2.86 1.31 7.45
N HIS A 119 -2.80 0.27 8.27
CA HIS A 119 -1.60 -0.45 8.64
C HIS A 119 -1.87 -1.95 8.66
N THR A 120 -0.97 -2.72 8.02
CA THR A 120 -0.97 -4.18 8.07
C THR A 120 0.39 -4.66 8.52
N GLU A 121 0.43 -5.57 9.47
CA GLU A 121 1.64 -6.26 9.89
C GLU A 121 1.49 -7.78 9.76
N GLY A 122 2.57 -8.45 9.34
CA GLY A 122 2.67 -9.90 9.29
C GLY A 122 3.86 -10.41 10.09
N ASP A 123 3.62 -11.39 10.95
CA ASP A 123 4.59 -11.93 11.91
C ASP A 123 5.31 -13.22 11.45
N GLY A 124 5.04 -13.66 10.21
CA GLY A 124 5.56 -14.89 9.63
C GLY A 124 4.54 -16.05 9.60
N GLU A 125 3.49 -16.01 10.41
CA GLU A 125 2.45 -17.03 10.52
C GLU A 125 1.04 -16.47 10.33
N SER A 126 0.82 -15.25 10.81
CA SER A 126 -0.45 -14.54 10.77
C SER A 126 -0.25 -13.07 10.39
N HIS A 127 -1.34 -12.37 10.11
CA HIS A 127 -1.30 -10.93 9.89
C HIS A 127 -2.44 -10.24 10.63
N TYR A 128 -2.23 -8.96 10.90
CA TYR A 128 -3.20 -8.04 11.47
C TYR A 128 -3.34 -6.84 10.55
N ASP A 129 -4.57 -6.46 10.22
CA ASP A 129 -4.89 -5.31 9.37
C ASP A 129 -5.87 -4.39 10.08
N GLN A 130 -5.62 -3.08 10.01
CA GLN A 130 -6.51 -2.05 10.52
C GLN A 130 -6.57 -0.86 9.58
N THR A 131 -7.78 -0.43 9.26
CA THR A 131 -8.07 0.68 8.34
C THR A 131 -8.91 1.74 9.05
N TRP A 132 -8.66 3.01 8.74
CA TRP A 132 -9.42 4.16 9.23
C TRP A 132 -9.88 5.03 8.05
N GLU A 133 -11.03 5.68 8.21
CA GLU A 133 -11.47 6.76 7.30
C GLU A 133 -10.67 8.02 7.61
N THR A 134 -10.29 8.79 6.56
CA THR A 134 -9.49 10.01 6.73
C THR A 134 -10.34 11.28 6.85
N TYR A 135 -11.52 11.32 6.21
CA TYR A 135 -12.42 12.49 6.21
C TYR A 135 -13.65 12.24 7.07
N THR A 136 -13.52 12.57 8.35
CA THR A 136 -14.58 12.49 9.36
C THR A 136 -14.72 13.83 10.08
N ASP A 137 -15.74 13.97 10.93
CA ASP A 137 -15.93 15.18 11.76
C ASP A 137 -14.80 15.40 12.78
N ASN A 138 -14.06 14.34 13.11
CA ASN A 138 -12.93 14.40 14.04
C ASN A 138 -11.61 14.47 13.28
N ALA A 139 -10.65 15.24 13.80
CA ALA A 139 -9.31 15.30 13.22
C ALA A 139 -8.61 13.92 13.26
N PRO A 140 -7.93 13.51 12.18
CA PRO A 140 -7.23 12.22 12.08
C PRO A 140 -6.34 11.92 13.29
N SER A 141 -5.58 12.90 13.78
CA SER A 141 -4.71 12.77 14.96
C SER A 141 -5.43 12.42 16.27
N THR A 142 -6.76 12.42 16.31
CA THR A 142 -7.53 12.04 17.50
C THR A 142 -7.86 10.55 17.57
N TYR A 143 -7.75 9.81 16.46
CA TYR A 143 -8.16 8.40 16.39
C TYR A 143 -7.26 7.50 15.53
N ILE A 144 -6.42 8.07 14.68
CA ILE A 144 -5.42 7.33 13.88
C ILE A 144 -4.11 7.34 14.67
N PRO A 145 -3.41 6.20 14.82
CA PRO A 145 -2.10 6.14 15.48
C PRO A 145 -1.05 7.05 14.84
N ASP A 146 -0.17 7.63 15.66
CA ASP A 146 0.85 8.58 15.21
C ASP A 146 1.79 7.98 14.16
N ASP A 147 2.19 6.72 14.29
CA ASP A 147 3.07 6.02 13.35
C ASP A 147 2.44 5.82 11.96
N VAL A 148 1.12 5.68 11.90
CA VAL A 148 0.35 5.62 10.65
C VAL A 148 0.31 6.99 9.98
N LEU A 149 0.06 8.06 10.76
CA LEU A 149 0.06 9.44 10.26
C LEU A 149 1.46 9.90 9.85
N ASP A 150 2.51 9.50 10.57
CA ASP A 150 3.89 9.81 10.23
C ASP A 150 4.30 9.23 8.85
N ALA A 151 3.72 8.11 8.46
CA ALA A 151 3.93 7.54 7.12
C ALA A 151 3.33 8.40 5.99
N PHE A 152 2.28 9.20 6.30
CA PHE A 152 1.55 10.03 5.34
C PHE A 152 1.22 11.41 5.93
N PRO A 153 2.22 12.28 6.12
CA PRO A 153 2.07 13.54 6.87
C PRO A 153 1.13 14.56 6.21
N TRP A 154 0.73 14.36 4.96
CA TRP A 154 -0.24 15.22 4.26
C TRP A 154 -1.69 14.96 4.68
N VAL A 155 -2.04 13.80 5.25
CA VAL A 155 -3.42 13.43 5.60
C VAL A 155 -4.08 14.43 6.54
N GLU A 156 -3.35 14.94 7.54
CA GLU A 156 -3.87 15.95 8.46
C GLU A 156 -4.12 17.29 7.76
N SER A 157 -3.24 17.71 6.84
CA SER A 157 -3.42 18.95 6.08
C SER A 157 -4.59 18.85 5.11
N ASP A 158 -4.75 17.70 4.43
CA ASP A 158 -5.83 17.45 3.49
C ASP A 158 -7.19 17.43 4.21
N TRP A 159 -7.24 16.88 5.43
CA TRP A 159 -8.44 16.95 6.27
C TRP A 159 -8.82 18.40 6.64
N HIS A 160 -7.85 19.25 6.99
CA HIS A 160 -8.12 20.67 7.28
C HIS A 160 -8.63 21.41 6.04
N ASP A 161 -8.12 21.10 4.86
CA ASP A 161 -8.60 21.69 3.61
C ASP A 161 -10.03 21.24 3.30
N TRP A 162 -10.33 19.95 3.45
CA TRP A 162 -11.67 19.41 3.31
C TRP A 162 -12.68 20.05 4.29
N GLN A 163 -12.32 20.21 5.57
CA GLN A 163 -13.19 20.87 6.57
C GLN A 163 -13.52 22.31 6.17
N ARG A 164 -12.56 23.04 5.61
CA ARG A 164 -12.77 24.39 5.13
C ARG A 164 -13.72 24.43 3.93
N GLU A 165 -13.57 23.53 2.99
CA GLU A 165 -14.46 23.41 1.82
C GLU A 165 -15.90 23.09 2.25
N GLN A 166 -16.10 22.18 3.21
CA GLN A 166 -17.43 21.87 3.72
C GLN A 166 -18.10 23.09 4.40
N ALA A 167 -17.33 23.88 5.17
CA ALA A 167 -17.84 25.08 5.83
C ALA A 167 -18.22 26.17 4.83
N GLU A 168 -17.47 26.32 3.72
CA GLU A 168 -17.75 27.26 2.64
C GLU A 168 -19.03 26.85 1.89
N GLU A 169 -19.21 25.57 1.56
CA GLU A 169 -20.41 25.04 0.91
C GLU A 169 -21.67 25.22 1.77
N GLU A 170 -21.58 24.96 3.09
CA GLU A 170 -22.68 25.18 4.03
C GLU A 170 -23.08 26.66 4.11
N GLN A 171 -22.13 27.58 4.07
CA GLN A 171 -22.41 29.01 4.11
C GLN A 171 -23.09 29.47 2.81
N GLU A 172 -22.62 29.01 1.64
CA GLU A 172 -23.25 29.34 0.36
C GLU A 172 -24.72 28.87 0.28
N LEU A 173 -25.01 27.69 0.87
CA LEU A 173 -26.40 27.16 0.92
C LEU A 173 -27.30 27.95 1.86
N GLN A 174 -26.76 28.61 2.92
CA GLN A 174 -27.52 29.44 3.84
C GLN A 174 -27.81 30.83 3.26
N ASP A 175 -26.94 31.32 2.36
CA ASP A 175 -27.04 32.64 1.74
C ASP A 175 -27.88 32.64 0.45
N ALA A 176 -28.33 31.47 -0.05
CA ALA A 176 -29.11 31.27 -1.28
C ALA A 176 -30.62 31.18 -1.03
#